data_5656a292a24272a07282fa0147c8217e
#
_entry.id   5656a292a24272a07282fa0147c8217e
#
_cell.length_a   1.000
_cell.length_b   1.000
_cell.length_c   1.000
_cell.angle_alpha   90.00
_cell.angle_beta   90.00
_cell.angle_gamma   90.00
#
_symmetry.space_group_name_H-M   'P 1'
#
loop_
_entity.id
_entity.type
_entity.pdbx_description
1 polymer ?
#
loop_
_entity_poly.entity_id
_entity_poly.type
_entity_poly.pdbx_seq_one_letter_code
_entity_poly.pdbx_strand_id
1 'polypeptide(L)'
;VQWGSYINEKRFEEGVFRVEGLYFSKLYHWGRWGFRHFFNPEIVIGLNRWDYAMDKITLNGAYGIDGFDSYELRGTKKVLLNLQLQSYAPYEWLGFRFSPFFSTSIGFMGDNDNTFVTKDMYSKIGLGVVISNDYLVFNNFQFSLAFYPNIPGNGHNIFKTNNLRNTNFNLQQFDYGKPELVPYN
;
A
#
# COMPACT_ATOMS: atom_id res chain seq x y z
N VAL A 1 8.68 0.07 -13.77
CA VAL A 1 9.12 1.43 -14.13
C VAL A 1 8.16 1.98 -15.15
N GLN A 2 7.66 3.19 -14.93
CA GLN A 2 6.75 3.87 -15.83
C GLN A 2 7.30 5.27 -16.14
N TRP A 3 7.15 5.69 -17.39
CA TRP A 3 7.49 7.02 -17.85
C TRP A 3 6.35 7.56 -18.71
N GLY A 4 5.99 8.82 -18.52
CA GLY A 4 5.03 9.53 -19.35
C GLY A 4 5.37 11.02 -19.38
N SER A 5 5.20 11.67 -20.51
CA SER A 5 5.40 13.10 -20.66
C SER A 5 4.63 13.63 -21.87
N TYR A 6 4.21 14.89 -21.81
CA TYR A 6 3.74 15.64 -22.97
C TYR A 6 4.89 16.40 -23.62
N ILE A 7 4.88 16.47 -24.95
CA ILE A 7 5.82 17.31 -25.72
C ILE A 7 5.01 18.47 -26.27
N ASN A 8 5.22 19.66 -25.71
CA ASN A 8 4.62 20.88 -26.18
C ASN A 8 5.75 21.88 -26.52
N GLU A 9 5.69 22.52 -27.69
CA GLU A 9 6.64 23.56 -28.14
C GLU A 9 8.13 23.28 -27.84
N LYS A 10 8.58 22.04 -28.05
CA LYS A 10 9.94 21.56 -27.78
C LYS A 10 10.31 21.44 -26.28
N ARG A 11 9.37 21.47 -25.37
CA ARG A 11 9.62 21.22 -23.96
C ARG A 11 8.91 19.95 -23.52
N PHE A 12 9.56 19.21 -22.63
CA PHE A 12 8.94 18.11 -21.92
C PHE A 12 8.16 18.69 -20.75
N GLU A 13 6.84 18.61 -20.80
CA GLU A 13 5.93 19.09 -19.77
C GLU A 13 5.16 17.90 -19.19
N GLU A 14 4.70 18.05 -17.93
CA GLU A 14 3.91 17.05 -17.21
C GLU A 14 4.54 15.65 -17.17
N GLY A 15 5.87 15.60 -17.11
CA GLY A 15 6.58 14.33 -17.01
C GLY A 15 6.36 13.66 -15.66
N VAL A 16 6.15 12.34 -15.65
CA VAL A 16 6.10 11.51 -14.44
C VAL A 16 7.02 10.32 -14.60
N PHE A 17 7.93 10.18 -13.66
CA PHE A 17 8.77 9.00 -13.52
C PHE A 17 8.38 8.25 -12.27
N ARG A 18 7.97 6.98 -12.40
CA ARG A 18 7.56 6.11 -11.29
C ARG A 18 8.39 4.84 -11.28
N VAL A 19 8.92 4.54 -10.11
CA VAL A 19 9.56 3.26 -9.80
C VAL A 19 8.82 2.64 -8.62
N GLU A 20 8.37 1.42 -8.81
CA GLU A 20 7.72 0.64 -7.78
C GLU A 20 8.38 -0.74 -7.73
N GLY A 21 8.62 -1.23 -6.52
CA GLY A 21 9.10 -2.56 -6.26
C GLY A 21 8.12 -3.34 -5.38
N LEU A 22 7.97 -4.62 -5.64
CA LEU A 22 7.23 -5.52 -4.77
C LEU A 22 8.11 -6.72 -4.44
N TYR A 23 8.38 -6.90 -3.18
CA TYR A 23 9.12 -8.06 -2.67
C TYR A 23 8.30 -8.77 -1.60
N PHE A 24 8.28 -10.07 -1.67
CA PHE A 24 7.77 -10.92 -0.59
C PHE A 24 8.76 -12.04 -0.30
N SER A 25 8.96 -12.30 0.99
CA SER A 25 9.89 -13.32 1.44
C SER A 25 9.34 -14.72 1.24
N LYS A 26 10.22 -15.71 1.30
CA LYS A 26 9.82 -17.09 1.54
C LYS A 26 9.04 -17.19 2.85
N LEU A 27 8.26 -18.23 3.01
CA LEU A 27 7.60 -18.54 4.27
C LEU A 27 8.65 -19.08 5.26
N TYR A 28 8.83 -18.35 6.36
CA TYR A 28 9.68 -18.77 7.47
C TYR A 28 8.82 -19.45 8.53
N HIS A 29 9.35 -20.49 9.13
CA HIS A 29 8.68 -21.20 10.21
C HIS A 29 9.45 -20.97 11.52
N TRP A 30 8.71 -20.59 12.54
CA TRP A 30 9.18 -20.56 13.92
C TRP A 30 8.26 -21.40 14.78
N GLY A 31 8.73 -22.56 15.17
CA GLY A 31 7.89 -23.60 15.73
C GLY A 31 6.81 -24.04 14.72
N ARG A 32 5.55 -23.88 15.11
CA ARG A 32 4.41 -24.22 14.24
C ARG A 32 3.83 -23.01 13.48
N TRP A 33 4.33 -21.80 13.74
CA TRP A 33 3.87 -20.58 13.09
C TRP A 33 4.64 -20.34 11.79
N GLY A 34 3.94 -19.89 10.76
CA GLY A 34 4.52 -19.39 9.53
C GLY A 34 4.58 -17.86 9.54
N PHE A 35 5.64 -17.28 8.94
CA PHE A 35 5.82 -15.84 8.81
C PHE A 35 6.26 -15.48 7.40
N ARG A 36 5.72 -14.38 6.87
CA ARG A 36 6.09 -13.82 5.58
C ARG A 36 6.18 -12.29 5.68
N HIS A 37 7.21 -11.73 5.07
CA HIS A 37 7.42 -10.30 4.96
C HIS A 37 7.02 -9.83 3.56
N PHE A 38 6.35 -8.69 3.51
CA PHE A 38 6.05 -7.97 2.28
C PHE A 38 6.70 -6.60 2.36
N PHE A 39 7.31 -6.17 1.27
CA PHE A 39 8.01 -4.92 1.15
C PHE A 39 7.66 -4.29 -0.20
N ASN A 40 7.10 -3.09 -0.16
CA ASN A 40 6.68 -2.37 -1.36
C ASN A 40 7.17 -0.92 -1.29
N PRO A 41 8.35 -0.62 -1.86
CA PRO A 41 8.83 0.73 -2.04
C PRO A 41 8.25 1.33 -3.32
N GLU A 42 7.93 2.62 -3.28
CA GLU A 42 7.49 3.40 -4.43
C GLU A 42 8.16 4.77 -4.41
N ILE A 43 8.70 5.18 -5.55
CA ILE A 43 9.23 6.52 -5.79
C ILE A 43 8.53 7.08 -7.01
N VAL A 44 7.96 8.29 -6.87
CA VAL A 44 7.35 9.02 -7.97
C VAL A 44 7.97 10.40 -8.02
N ILE A 45 8.44 10.79 -9.18
CA ILE A 45 9.03 12.10 -9.44
C ILE A 45 8.30 12.73 -10.61
N GLY A 46 7.68 13.88 -10.37
CA GLY A 46 7.13 14.74 -11.40
C GLY A 46 8.21 15.68 -11.95
N LEU A 47 8.23 15.86 -13.23
CA LEU A 47 9.16 16.74 -13.94
C LEU A 47 8.37 17.82 -14.67
N ASN A 48 8.69 19.10 -14.44
CA ASN A 48 8.03 20.25 -15.05
C ASN A 48 6.50 20.20 -14.94
N ARG A 49 6.01 19.83 -13.76
CA ARG A 49 4.56 19.78 -13.49
C ARG A 49 4.06 21.15 -13.08
N TRP A 50 2.92 21.55 -13.66
CA TRP A 50 2.24 22.78 -13.31
C TRP A 50 1.52 22.60 -11.97
N ASP A 51 1.57 23.63 -11.13
CA ASP A 51 0.94 23.63 -9.80
C ASP A 51 -0.58 23.45 -9.84
N TYR A 52 -1.18 23.77 -10.97
CA TYR A 52 -2.63 23.67 -11.21
C TYR A 52 -3.07 22.32 -11.78
N ALA A 53 -2.14 21.38 -12.02
CA ALA A 53 -2.51 20.09 -12.58
C ALA A 53 -3.46 19.34 -11.64
N MET A 54 -4.61 18.93 -12.17
CA MET A 54 -5.59 18.10 -11.43
C MET A 54 -4.99 16.76 -11.00
N ASP A 55 -3.92 16.33 -11.65
CA ASP A 55 -3.22 15.06 -11.43
C ASP A 55 -2.01 15.20 -10.50
N LYS A 56 -2.14 15.97 -9.42
CA LYS A 56 -1.05 16.03 -8.42
C LYS A 56 -0.76 14.64 -7.85
N ILE A 57 0.52 14.37 -7.65
CA ILE A 57 0.98 13.17 -6.95
C ILE A 57 0.47 13.26 -5.52
N THR A 58 -0.12 12.19 -4.99
CA THR A 58 -0.73 12.18 -3.67
C THR A 58 -0.21 11.02 -2.80
N LEU A 59 -0.20 11.24 -1.48
CA LEU A 59 -0.01 10.19 -0.46
C LEU A 59 -1.35 9.66 0.09
N ASN A 60 -2.47 10.06 -0.47
CA ASN A 60 -3.79 9.66 0.02
C ASN A 60 -4.20 8.27 -0.42
N GLY A 61 -4.89 7.56 0.45
CA GLY A 61 -5.67 6.37 0.16
C GLY A 61 -4.91 5.26 -0.57
N ALA A 62 -5.49 4.75 -1.63
CA ALA A 62 -4.95 3.63 -2.39
C ALA A 62 -3.63 3.93 -3.12
N TYR A 63 -3.34 5.20 -3.38
CA TYR A 63 -2.10 5.65 -4.05
C TYR A 63 -1.02 6.12 -3.07
N GLY A 64 -1.23 5.90 -1.79
CA GLY A 64 -0.33 6.37 -0.74
C GLY A 64 -0.49 5.58 0.55
N ILE A 65 -0.65 6.30 1.66
CA ILE A 65 -0.88 5.71 2.97
C ILE A 65 -2.37 5.49 3.16
N ASP A 66 -2.80 4.24 3.26
CA ASP A 66 -4.19 3.90 3.48
C ASP A 66 -4.75 4.58 4.74
N GLY A 67 -5.89 5.23 4.59
CA GLY A 67 -6.56 5.99 5.66
C GLY A 67 -6.26 7.48 5.68
N PHE A 68 -5.31 7.97 4.90
CA PHE A 68 -5.17 9.40 4.67
C PHE A 68 -6.13 9.89 3.58
N ASP A 69 -6.70 11.07 3.83
CA ASP A 69 -7.52 11.82 2.88
C ASP A 69 -7.38 13.31 3.20
N SER A 70 -6.36 13.96 2.65
CA SER A 70 -6.08 15.37 2.86
C SER A 70 -5.61 16.05 1.60
N TYR A 71 -6.09 17.27 1.36
CA TYR A 71 -5.62 18.10 0.25
C TYR A 71 -4.15 18.52 0.40
N GLU A 72 -3.63 18.55 1.61
CA GLU A 72 -2.23 18.92 1.89
C GLU A 72 -1.24 17.82 1.47
N LEU A 73 -1.72 16.59 1.32
CA LEU A 73 -0.91 15.45 0.86
C LEU A 73 -0.82 15.38 -0.67
N ARG A 74 -0.54 16.51 -1.31
CA ARG A 74 -0.36 16.62 -2.74
C ARG A 74 0.91 17.36 -3.06
N GLY A 75 1.68 16.87 -4.01
CA GLY A 75 2.93 17.46 -4.42
C GLY A 75 3.40 16.97 -5.78
N THR A 76 4.65 17.25 -6.11
CA THR A 76 5.27 16.84 -7.36
C THR A 76 6.19 15.63 -7.21
N LYS A 77 6.56 15.28 -5.98
CA LYS A 77 7.45 14.15 -5.67
C LYS A 77 6.90 13.35 -4.49
N LYS A 78 7.04 12.03 -4.56
CA LYS A 78 6.61 11.11 -3.52
C LYS A 78 7.61 9.99 -3.33
N VAL A 79 7.88 9.67 -2.07
CA VAL A 79 8.53 8.42 -1.66
C VAL A 79 7.59 7.71 -0.70
N LEU A 80 7.27 6.47 -0.95
CA LEU A 80 6.41 5.65 -0.12
C LEU A 80 7.06 4.30 0.13
N LEU A 81 7.03 3.86 1.36
CA LEU A 81 7.52 2.57 1.80
C LEU A 81 6.44 1.85 2.59
N ASN A 82 5.97 0.74 2.08
CA ASN A 82 5.03 -0.13 2.77
C ASN A 82 5.72 -1.43 3.19
N LEU A 83 5.56 -1.78 4.46
CA LEU A 83 6.05 -3.00 5.07
C LEU A 83 4.90 -3.75 5.73
N GLN A 84 4.84 -5.07 5.56
CA GLN A 84 3.91 -5.91 6.30
C GLN A 84 4.60 -7.20 6.71
N LEU A 85 4.39 -7.57 7.97
CA LEU A 85 4.70 -8.87 8.50
C LEU A 85 3.39 -9.64 8.69
N GLN A 86 3.21 -10.70 7.92
CA GLN A 86 2.07 -11.61 8.00
C GLN A 86 2.48 -12.85 8.78
N SER A 87 1.69 -13.23 9.76
CA SER A 87 1.85 -14.51 10.45
C SER A 87 0.68 -15.45 10.11
N TYR A 88 0.94 -16.74 10.18
CA TYR A 88 -0.03 -17.79 9.89
C TYR A 88 -0.09 -18.69 11.13
N ALA A 89 -1.23 -18.67 11.80
CA ALA A 89 -1.44 -19.51 12.97
C ALA A 89 -1.55 -21.00 12.56
N PRO A 90 -0.97 -21.90 13.35
CA PRO A 90 -1.03 -23.35 13.06
C PRO A 90 -2.37 -23.98 13.45
N TYR A 91 -3.31 -23.18 13.92
CA TYR A 91 -4.58 -23.65 14.45
C TYR A 91 -5.73 -23.24 13.54
N GLU A 92 -6.63 -24.16 13.34
CA GLU A 92 -7.92 -23.95 12.73
C GLU A 92 -9.01 -24.13 13.78
N TRP A 93 -9.95 -23.19 13.82
CA TRP A 93 -11.09 -23.26 14.73
C TRP A 93 -12.39 -23.15 13.93
N LEU A 94 -13.21 -24.19 13.98
CA LEU A 94 -14.46 -24.29 13.22
C LEU A 94 -14.31 -23.99 11.72
N GLY A 95 -13.20 -24.42 11.10
CA GLY A 95 -12.91 -24.13 9.69
C GLY A 95 -12.33 -22.73 9.44
N PHE A 96 -12.12 -21.93 10.48
CA PHE A 96 -11.50 -20.61 10.36
C PHE A 96 -10.00 -20.66 10.64
N ARG A 97 -9.23 -20.09 9.72
CA ARG A 97 -7.79 -19.88 9.86
C ARG A 97 -7.50 -18.43 10.16
N PHE A 98 -6.60 -18.19 11.09
CA PHE A 98 -6.24 -16.86 11.57
C PHE A 98 -4.84 -16.50 11.12
N SER A 99 -4.70 -15.32 10.55
CA SER A 99 -3.44 -14.77 10.07
C SER A 99 -3.24 -13.36 10.61
N PRO A 100 -2.73 -13.21 11.84
CA PRO A 100 -2.38 -11.89 12.37
C PRO A 100 -1.30 -11.22 11.52
N PHE A 101 -1.38 -9.89 11.40
CA PHE A 101 -0.38 -9.13 10.69
C PHE A 101 -0.06 -7.81 11.39
N PHE A 102 1.17 -7.38 11.18
CA PHE A 102 1.66 -6.04 11.50
C PHE A 102 1.97 -5.32 10.21
N SER A 103 1.55 -4.07 10.06
CA SER A 103 1.84 -3.24 8.89
C SER A 103 2.38 -1.89 9.30
N THR A 104 3.31 -1.36 8.53
CA THR A 104 3.76 0.02 8.65
C THR A 104 3.94 0.63 7.27
N SER A 105 3.56 1.90 7.15
CA SER A 105 3.77 2.69 5.95
C SER A 105 4.48 3.98 6.34
N ILE A 106 5.47 4.37 5.56
CA ILE A 106 6.20 5.62 5.72
C ILE A 106 6.19 6.32 4.37
N GLY A 107 5.73 7.55 4.34
CA GLY A 107 5.62 8.36 3.14
C GLY A 107 6.21 9.74 3.31
N PHE A 108 6.83 10.25 2.26
CA PHE A 108 7.35 11.60 2.16
C PHE A 108 6.74 12.26 0.93
N MET A 109 6.34 13.52 1.09
CA MET A 109 5.94 14.38 -0.01
C MET A 109 6.98 15.47 -0.21
N GLY A 110 7.17 15.85 -1.46
CA GLY A 110 8.00 16.99 -1.83
C GLY A 110 7.33 17.78 -2.95
N ASP A 111 7.68 19.04 -3.05
CA ASP A 111 7.26 19.93 -4.12
C ASP A 111 8.45 20.35 -4.99
N ASN A 112 8.22 21.12 -6.07
CA ASN A 112 9.26 21.57 -6.98
C ASN A 112 10.35 22.38 -6.26
N ASP A 113 9.96 23.19 -5.30
CA ASP A 113 10.85 24.11 -4.57
C ASP A 113 11.45 23.50 -3.31
N ASN A 114 10.90 22.39 -2.81
CA ASN A 114 11.35 21.75 -1.58
C ASN A 114 11.80 20.31 -1.82
N THR A 115 13.05 20.05 -1.46
CA THR A 115 13.55 18.68 -1.31
C THR A 115 12.83 18.02 -0.13
N PHE A 116 12.70 16.69 -0.13
CA PHE A 116 12.09 15.93 0.95
C PHE A 116 12.59 16.39 2.32
N VAL A 117 11.72 16.99 3.12
CA VAL A 117 12.03 17.46 4.47
C VAL A 117 11.43 16.47 5.47
N THR A 118 12.18 16.16 6.51
CA THR A 118 11.69 15.27 7.60
C THR A 118 10.40 15.76 8.26
N LYS A 119 10.09 17.05 8.16
CA LYS A 119 8.84 17.63 8.62
C LYS A 119 7.61 17.10 7.87
N ASP A 120 7.80 16.66 6.63
CA ASP A 120 6.74 16.16 5.76
C ASP A 120 6.74 14.62 5.69
N MET A 121 7.22 13.99 6.77
CA MET A 121 7.16 12.56 6.95
C MET A 121 5.82 12.15 7.56
N TYR A 122 5.11 11.32 6.86
CA TYR A 122 3.84 10.75 7.30
C TYR A 122 3.98 9.25 7.50
N SER A 123 3.34 8.74 8.53
CA SER A 123 3.45 7.32 8.84
C SER A 123 2.14 6.72 9.35
N LYS A 124 2.02 5.41 9.15
CA LYS A 124 0.95 4.57 9.65
C LYS A 124 1.55 3.34 10.32
N ILE A 125 1.03 2.96 11.46
CA ILE A 125 1.34 1.70 12.14
C ILE A 125 0.02 0.97 12.31
N GLY A 126 -0.07 -0.27 11.82
CA GLY A 126 -1.28 -1.07 11.83
C GLY A 126 -1.06 -2.46 12.40
N LEU A 127 -2.05 -2.93 13.11
CA LEU A 127 -2.19 -4.32 13.57
C LEU A 127 -3.53 -4.86 13.07
N GLY A 128 -3.55 -6.11 12.68
CA GLY A 128 -4.79 -6.72 12.23
C GLY A 128 -4.73 -8.22 12.17
N VAL A 129 -5.85 -8.80 11.79
CA VAL A 129 -5.99 -10.24 11.57
C VAL A 129 -6.80 -10.48 10.29
N VAL A 130 -6.29 -11.34 9.46
CA VAL A 130 -7.05 -11.92 8.34
C VAL A 130 -7.62 -13.25 8.82
N ILE A 131 -8.92 -13.41 8.66
CA ILE A 131 -9.66 -14.63 9.00
C ILE A 131 -10.12 -15.22 7.68
N SER A 132 -9.70 -16.42 7.37
CA SER A 132 -10.07 -17.12 6.15
C SER A 132 -10.85 -18.39 6.47
N ASN A 133 -11.83 -18.71 5.62
CA ASN A 133 -12.60 -19.94 5.68
C ASN A 133 -12.91 -20.39 4.25
N ASP A 134 -12.48 -21.59 3.92
CA ASP A 134 -12.63 -22.15 2.58
C ASP A 134 -14.06 -22.62 2.25
N TYR A 135 -14.93 -22.70 3.26
CA TYR A 135 -16.31 -23.17 3.13
C TYR A 135 -17.36 -22.06 2.98
N LEU A 136 -16.95 -20.79 3.22
CA LEU A 136 -17.85 -19.66 3.13
C LEU A 136 -17.77 -18.99 1.76
N VAL A 137 -18.87 -18.36 1.35
CA VAL A 137 -18.95 -17.55 0.12
C VAL A 137 -17.95 -16.40 0.16
N PHE A 138 -17.71 -15.82 1.34
CA PHE A 138 -16.66 -14.82 1.55
C PHE A 138 -15.45 -15.51 2.17
N ASN A 139 -14.44 -15.74 1.34
CA ASN A 139 -13.28 -16.52 1.73
C ASN A 139 -12.40 -15.84 2.79
N ASN A 140 -12.42 -14.50 2.88
CA ASN A 140 -11.55 -13.76 3.77
C ASN A 140 -12.26 -12.57 4.42
N PHE A 141 -12.04 -12.40 5.72
CA PHE A 141 -12.41 -11.20 6.49
C PHE A 141 -11.13 -10.60 7.06
N GLN A 142 -11.03 -9.27 7.04
CA GLN A 142 -9.91 -8.58 7.66
C GLN A 142 -10.41 -7.56 8.67
N PHE A 143 -9.83 -7.64 9.86
CA PHE A 143 -9.99 -6.62 10.89
C PHE A 143 -8.62 -5.98 11.13
N SER A 144 -8.55 -4.65 11.14
CA SER A 144 -7.31 -3.95 11.42
C SER A 144 -7.56 -2.67 12.19
N LEU A 145 -6.60 -2.33 13.03
CA LEU A 145 -6.52 -1.08 13.77
C LEU A 145 -5.26 -0.37 13.31
N ALA A 146 -5.39 0.90 12.91
CA ALA A 146 -4.27 1.70 12.46
C ALA A 146 -4.14 2.96 13.32
N PHE A 147 -2.89 3.28 13.64
CA PHE A 147 -2.46 4.49 14.34
C PHE A 147 -1.63 5.35 13.40
N TYR A 148 -1.88 6.64 13.40
CA TYR A 148 -1.22 7.63 12.55
C TYR A 148 -0.48 8.63 13.44
N PRO A 149 0.84 8.51 13.60
CA PRO A 149 1.63 9.41 14.45
C PRO A 149 1.61 10.87 13.99
N ASN A 150 1.59 11.10 12.68
CA ASN A 150 1.53 12.42 12.08
C ASN A 150 0.38 12.46 11.07
N ILE A 151 -0.54 13.41 11.27
CA ILE A 151 -1.71 13.61 10.41
C ILE A 151 -1.56 14.99 9.76
N PRO A 152 -1.72 15.09 8.44
CA PRO A 152 -1.65 16.38 7.76
C PRO A 152 -2.81 17.30 8.19
N GLY A 153 -2.51 18.56 8.29
CA GLY A 153 -3.47 19.58 8.72
C GLY A 153 -3.68 19.64 10.24
N ASN A 154 -4.80 20.19 10.67
CA ASN A 154 -5.16 20.34 12.09
C ASN A 154 -5.76 19.05 12.71
N GLY A 155 -5.45 17.89 12.15
CA GLY A 155 -5.93 16.61 12.64
C GLY A 155 -5.23 16.18 13.93
N HIS A 156 -5.99 15.58 14.85
CA HIS A 156 -5.44 14.85 15.99
C HIS A 156 -5.17 13.40 15.60
N ASN A 157 -4.29 12.72 16.34
CA ASN A 157 -4.02 11.31 16.18
C ASN A 157 -5.33 10.51 16.15
N ILE A 158 -5.64 9.87 15.03
CA ILE A 158 -6.89 9.16 14.84
C ILE A 158 -6.58 7.67 14.74
N PHE A 159 -7.28 6.89 15.55
CA PHE A 159 -7.38 5.46 15.36
C PHE A 159 -8.45 5.17 14.32
N LYS A 160 -8.10 4.49 13.23
CA LYS A 160 -9.07 3.98 12.27
C LYS A 160 -9.18 2.49 12.39
N THR A 161 -10.42 2.00 12.50
CA THR A 161 -10.75 0.59 12.36
C THR A 161 -11.23 0.35 10.94
N ASN A 162 -10.52 -0.49 10.19
CA ASN A 162 -10.96 -0.91 8.87
C ASN A 162 -11.61 -2.28 8.97
N ASN A 163 -12.91 -2.32 8.82
CA ASN A 163 -13.64 -3.55 8.62
C ASN A 163 -13.67 -3.85 7.11
N LEU A 164 -13.37 -5.07 6.71
CA LEU A 164 -13.52 -5.57 5.35
C LEU A 164 -12.61 -4.89 4.29
N ARG A 165 -11.31 -5.07 4.38
CA ARG A 165 -10.43 -4.92 3.20
C ARG A 165 -9.57 -6.15 3.05
N ASN A 166 -9.65 -6.75 1.88
CA ASN A 166 -8.54 -7.58 1.41
C ASN A 166 -7.31 -6.67 1.37
N THR A 167 -6.27 -7.04 2.10
CA THR A 167 -4.96 -6.40 1.92
C THR A 167 -4.43 -6.88 0.58
N ASN A 168 -4.94 -6.29 -0.47
CA ASN A 168 -4.39 -6.49 -1.79
C ASN A 168 -3.13 -5.64 -1.84
N PHE A 169 -2.00 -6.25 -1.56
CA PHE A 169 -0.70 -5.72 -2.02
C PHE A 169 -0.65 -5.76 -3.54
N ASN A 170 -1.57 -5.15 -4.26
CA ASN A 170 -1.64 -5.19 -5.72
C ASN A 170 -1.26 -6.57 -6.35
N LEU A 171 -1.35 -7.63 -5.56
CA LEU A 171 -1.18 -9.00 -6.01
C LEU A 171 -2.36 -9.47 -6.89
N GLN A 172 -3.31 -8.58 -7.18
CA GLN A 172 -4.40 -8.83 -8.13
C GLN A 172 -3.91 -9.27 -9.53
N GLN A 173 -2.63 -9.01 -9.84
CA GLN A 173 -2.03 -9.51 -11.08
C GLN A 173 -1.43 -10.92 -10.95
N PHE A 174 -1.34 -11.45 -9.73
CA PHE A 174 -0.99 -12.84 -9.49
C PHE A 174 -2.27 -13.62 -9.16
N ASP A 175 -3.14 -13.71 -10.14
CA ASP A 175 -4.16 -14.72 -10.15
C ASP A 175 -3.44 -16.06 -10.42
N TYR A 176 -3.20 -16.80 -9.34
CA TYR A 176 -2.94 -18.24 -9.47
C TYR A 176 -4.29 -18.89 -9.79
N GLY A 177 -4.82 -18.53 -10.98
CA GLY A 177 -5.99 -19.18 -11.51
C GLY A 177 -5.78 -20.67 -11.47
N LYS A 178 -6.80 -21.41 -11.02
CA LYS A 178 -6.86 -22.83 -11.30
C LYS A 178 -6.54 -22.99 -12.78
N PRO A 179 -5.61 -23.87 -13.15
CA PRO A 179 -5.36 -24.13 -14.57
C PRO A 179 -6.72 -24.41 -15.24
N GLU A 180 -7.01 -23.71 -16.31
CA GLU A 180 -8.23 -23.95 -17.09
C GLU A 180 -8.27 -25.44 -17.40
N LEU A 181 -9.34 -26.10 -16.98
CA LEU A 181 -9.58 -27.47 -17.32
C LEU A 181 -9.78 -27.52 -18.85
N VAL A 182 -8.76 -27.98 -19.56
CA VAL A 182 -8.89 -28.25 -20.98
C VAL A 182 -9.90 -29.40 -21.11
N PRO A 183 -11.10 -29.16 -21.69
CA PRO A 183 -12.04 -30.27 -21.89
C PRO A 183 -11.39 -31.27 -22.86
N TYR A 184 -11.25 -32.48 -22.43
CA TYR A 184 -10.92 -33.59 -23.32
C TYR A 184 -12.15 -33.86 -24.22
N ASN A 185 -12.00 -33.56 -25.52
CA ASN A 185 -12.90 -34.05 -26.56
C ASN A 185 -12.49 -35.43 -27.03
#